data_26c76257b3bd21761e4e2115a8e31c0c
#
_entry.id   26c76257b3bd21761e4e2115a8e31c0c
#
_cell.length_a   1.000
_cell.length_b   1.000
_cell.length_c   1.000
_cell.angle_alpha   90.00
_cell.angle_beta   90.00
_cell.angle_gamma   90.00
#
_symmetry.space_group_name_H-M   'P 1'
#
loop_
_entity.id
_entity.type
_entity.pdbx_description
1 polymer ?
#
loop_
_entity_poly.entity_id
_entity_poly.type
_entity_poly.pdbx_seq_one_letter_code
_entity_poly.pdbx_strand_id
1 'polypeptide(L)'
;LMDVLATELARSARELKELTLVIVDADHFKRVNDSHGHQAGDAVLKTIAQRLMAATRASDTVGRYGGEEFMLVLPGLSSDSEDGRRRIEAFHGSISKEPVTIDPTLSIAVTCSFGVVTAHPKRMQGVEALIAQADAALYKAKECGRNRIAYAGQ
;
A
#
# COMPACT_ATOMS: atom_id res chain seq x y z
N LEU A 1 -1.73 -9.85 -9.98
CA LEU A 1 -0.91 -8.98 -9.13
C LEU A 1 0.38 -9.71 -8.72
N MET A 2 0.30 -10.95 -8.23
CA MET A 2 1.47 -11.76 -7.88
C MET A 2 2.42 -11.97 -9.07
N ASP A 3 1.89 -12.28 -10.24
CA ASP A 3 2.69 -12.43 -11.47
C ASP A 3 3.39 -11.13 -11.87
N VAL A 4 2.74 -9.99 -11.66
CA VAL A 4 3.34 -8.67 -11.87
C VAL A 4 4.51 -8.45 -10.91
N LEU A 5 4.32 -8.73 -9.61
CA LEU A 5 5.39 -8.60 -8.62
C LEU A 5 6.59 -9.50 -8.98
N ALA A 6 6.33 -10.77 -9.34
CA ALA A 6 7.39 -11.71 -9.74
C ALA A 6 8.15 -11.22 -10.98
N THR A 7 7.43 -10.71 -11.98
CA THR A 7 8.01 -10.18 -13.22
C THR A 7 8.87 -8.95 -12.95
N GLU A 8 8.35 -8.00 -12.17
CA GLU A 8 9.07 -6.77 -11.86
C GLU A 8 10.27 -7.02 -10.93
N LEU A 9 10.17 -7.98 -10.00
CA LEU A 9 11.29 -8.39 -9.15
C LEU A 9 12.44 -8.99 -10.01
N ALA A 10 12.11 -9.88 -10.94
CA ALA A 10 13.09 -10.44 -11.86
C ALA A 10 13.69 -9.38 -12.79
N ARG A 11 12.88 -8.40 -13.23
CA ARG A 11 13.35 -7.27 -14.04
C ARG A 11 14.29 -6.36 -13.24
N SER A 12 13.93 -6.01 -12.00
CA SER A 12 14.71 -5.21 -11.07
C SER A 12 16.13 -5.81 -10.88
N ALA A 13 16.20 -7.13 -10.67
CA ALA A 13 17.47 -7.82 -10.53
C ALA A 13 18.35 -7.74 -11.81
N ARG A 14 17.76 -7.89 -13.01
CA ARG A 14 18.48 -7.79 -14.29
C ARG A 14 18.95 -6.37 -14.61
N GLU A 15 18.11 -5.37 -14.31
CA GLU A 15 18.41 -3.97 -14.59
C GLU A 15 19.24 -3.30 -13.48
N LEU A 16 19.57 -4.03 -12.42
CA LEU A 16 20.26 -3.53 -11.23
C LEU A 16 19.57 -2.31 -10.61
N LYS A 17 18.25 -2.32 -10.62
CA LYS A 17 17.39 -1.28 -10.01
C LYS A 17 16.69 -1.83 -8.78
N GLU A 18 16.34 -0.95 -7.87
CA GLU A 18 15.55 -1.29 -6.70
C GLU A 18 14.07 -1.41 -7.06
N LEU A 19 13.33 -2.13 -6.23
CA LEU A 19 11.88 -2.26 -6.32
C LEU A 19 11.30 -2.15 -4.92
N THR A 20 10.35 -1.26 -4.73
CA THR A 20 9.64 -1.15 -3.46
C THR A 20 8.27 -1.81 -3.56
N LEU A 21 7.99 -2.69 -2.60
CA LEU A 21 6.69 -3.27 -2.36
C LEU A 21 6.04 -2.57 -1.17
N VAL A 22 4.77 -2.20 -1.33
CA VAL A 22 3.95 -1.65 -0.23
C VAL A 22 2.69 -2.50 -0.10
N ILE A 23 2.42 -2.98 1.11
CA ILE A 23 1.13 -3.56 1.46
C ILE A 23 0.37 -2.52 2.29
N VAL A 24 -0.87 -2.26 1.89
CA VAL A 24 -1.75 -1.24 2.45
C VAL A 24 -2.99 -1.91 3.00
N ASP A 25 -3.40 -1.55 4.19
CA ASP A 25 -4.62 -2.08 4.82
C ASP A 25 -5.49 -0.92 5.33
N ALA A 26 -6.78 -0.99 5.03
CA ALA A 26 -7.75 0.01 5.46
C ALA A 26 -8.05 -0.11 6.95
N ASP A 27 -7.64 0.89 7.72
CA ASP A 27 -7.78 0.88 9.17
C ASP A 27 -9.24 0.81 9.60
N HIS A 28 -9.53 -0.12 10.52
CA HIS A 28 -10.86 -0.30 11.11
C HIS A 28 -11.98 -0.58 10.09
N PHE A 29 -11.66 -1.17 8.94
CA PHE A 29 -12.62 -1.40 7.86
C PHE A 29 -13.86 -2.20 8.31
N LYS A 30 -13.66 -3.19 9.19
CA LYS A 30 -14.79 -3.93 9.79
C LYS A 30 -15.79 -3.00 10.47
N ARG A 31 -15.31 -1.96 11.20
CA ARG A 31 -16.21 -0.99 11.84
C ARG A 31 -17.03 -0.20 10.83
N VAL A 32 -16.46 0.12 9.66
CA VAL A 32 -17.21 0.77 8.58
C VAL A 32 -18.38 -0.11 8.14
N ASN A 33 -18.11 -1.40 7.87
CA ASN A 33 -19.15 -2.36 7.48
C ASN A 33 -20.20 -2.53 8.59
N ASP A 34 -19.76 -2.71 9.83
CA ASP A 34 -20.68 -2.94 10.98
C ASP A 34 -21.57 -1.72 11.25
N SER A 35 -21.06 -0.50 11.04
CA SER A 35 -21.79 0.74 11.34
C SER A 35 -22.61 1.27 10.17
N HIS A 36 -22.16 1.06 8.93
CA HIS A 36 -22.73 1.71 7.73
C HIS A 36 -23.13 0.72 6.62
N GLY A 37 -22.91 -0.58 6.85
CA GLY A 37 -23.23 -1.65 5.90
C GLY A 37 -22.16 -1.86 4.82
N HIS A 38 -22.25 -3.01 4.13
CA HIS A 38 -21.27 -3.43 3.13
C HIS A 38 -21.19 -2.49 1.92
N GLN A 39 -22.29 -1.84 1.52
CA GLN A 39 -22.28 -0.87 0.42
C GLN A 39 -21.39 0.34 0.74
N ALA A 40 -21.40 0.81 1.98
CA ALA A 40 -20.50 1.88 2.42
C ALA A 40 -19.04 1.39 2.44
N GLY A 41 -18.79 0.18 2.91
CA GLY A 41 -17.46 -0.43 2.84
C GLY A 41 -16.93 -0.55 1.41
N ASP A 42 -17.76 -0.99 0.47
CA ASP A 42 -17.38 -1.08 -0.95
C ASP A 42 -17.05 0.29 -1.54
N ALA A 43 -17.84 1.33 -1.20
CA ALA A 43 -17.55 2.71 -1.61
C ALA A 43 -16.22 3.22 -1.03
N VAL A 44 -15.92 2.88 0.23
CA VAL A 44 -14.63 3.20 0.87
C VAL A 44 -13.49 2.53 0.14
N LEU A 45 -13.55 1.22 -0.11
CA LEU A 45 -12.48 0.49 -0.82
C LEU A 45 -12.28 1.00 -2.24
N LYS A 46 -13.36 1.29 -2.96
CA LYS A 46 -13.30 1.89 -4.29
C LYS A 46 -12.59 3.24 -4.28
N THR A 47 -12.90 4.08 -3.30
CA THR A 47 -12.28 5.40 -3.16
C THR A 47 -10.80 5.29 -2.81
N ILE A 48 -10.41 4.38 -1.90
CA ILE A 48 -8.99 4.11 -1.59
C ILE A 48 -8.25 3.69 -2.86
N ALA A 49 -8.80 2.73 -3.62
CA ALA A 49 -8.21 2.28 -4.89
C ALA A 49 -8.01 3.43 -5.86
N GLN A 50 -9.02 4.28 -6.05
CA GLN A 50 -8.96 5.44 -6.95
C GLN A 50 -7.89 6.45 -6.51
N ARG A 51 -7.78 6.74 -5.21
CA ARG A 51 -6.77 7.67 -4.67
C ARG A 51 -5.35 7.12 -4.85
N LEU A 52 -5.15 5.83 -4.58
CA LEU A 52 -3.86 5.16 -4.82
C LEU A 52 -3.51 5.20 -6.31
N MET A 53 -4.44 4.83 -7.20
CA MET A 53 -4.21 4.83 -8.65
C MET A 53 -3.91 6.23 -9.18
N ALA A 54 -4.57 7.27 -8.69
CA ALA A 54 -4.33 8.65 -9.09
C ALA A 54 -2.91 9.15 -8.74
N ALA A 55 -2.27 8.54 -7.73
CA ALA A 55 -0.91 8.86 -7.31
C ALA A 55 0.18 8.01 -8.01
N THR A 56 -0.20 6.98 -8.81
CA THR A 56 0.75 6.10 -9.50
C THR A 56 1.33 6.73 -10.76
N ARG A 57 2.54 6.30 -11.13
CA ARG A 57 3.15 6.54 -12.44
C ARG A 57 2.82 5.37 -13.38
N ALA A 58 3.09 5.52 -14.65
CA ALA A 58 2.87 4.48 -15.66
C ALA A 58 3.63 3.16 -15.38
N SER A 59 4.74 3.23 -14.66
CA SER A 59 5.54 2.06 -14.26
C SER A 59 5.03 1.36 -13.00
N ASP A 60 4.19 2.03 -12.22
CA ASP A 60 3.70 1.49 -10.95
C ASP A 60 2.48 0.62 -11.16
N THR A 61 2.32 -0.35 -10.29
CA THR A 61 1.12 -1.17 -10.25
C THR A 61 0.44 -1.06 -8.90
N VAL A 62 -0.87 -0.86 -8.93
CA VAL A 62 -1.75 -0.93 -7.76
C VAL A 62 -2.79 -2.00 -8.01
N GLY A 63 -3.06 -2.81 -7.01
CA GLY A 63 -4.11 -3.80 -7.08
C GLY A 63 -4.63 -4.18 -5.70
N ARG A 64 -5.85 -4.73 -5.66
CA ARG A 64 -6.42 -5.30 -4.45
C ARG A 64 -5.75 -6.63 -4.17
N TYR A 65 -5.21 -6.79 -2.97
CA TYR A 65 -4.45 -7.96 -2.56
C TYR A 65 -5.29 -8.92 -1.70
N GLY A 66 -6.12 -8.38 -0.85
CA GLY A 66 -7.03 -9.11 0.04
C GLY A 66 -8.38 -8.43 0.19
N GLY A 67 -9.13 -8.77 1.22
CA GLY A 67 -10.45 -8.19 1.51
C GLY A 67 -10.44 -6.66 1.60
N GLU A 68 -9.59 -6.12 2.46
CA GLU A 68 -9.40 -4.69 2.71
C GLU A 68 -7.96 -4.23 2.44
N GLU A 69 -7.18 -5.09 1.79
CA GLU A 69 -5.76 -4.89 1.54
C GLU A 69 -5.48 -4.57 0.07
N PHE A 70 -4.53 -3.67 -0.14
CA PHE A 70 -4.00 -3.30 -1.45
C PHE A 70 -2.49 -3.53 -1.49
N MET A 71 -1.98 -3.74 -2.68
CA MET A 71 -0.55 -3.90 -2.93
C MET A 71 -0.11 -2.89 -3.99
N LEU A 72 1.00 -2.20 -3.73
CA LEU A 72 1.68 -1.36 -4.70
C LEU A 72 3.03 -1.99 -5.04
N VAL A 73 3.29 -2.11 -6.32
CA VAL A 73 4.59 -2.53 -6.87
C VAL A 73 5.20 -1.31 -7.55
N LEU A 74 6.34 -0.83 -7.04
CA LEU A 74 6.94 0.45 -7.40
C LEU A 74 8.37 0.22 -7.95
N PRO A 75 8.52 -0.11 -9.25
CA PRO A 75 9.82 -0.36 -9.86
C PRO A 75 10.69 0.90 -9.89
N GLY A 76 11.99 0.75 -9.61
CA GLY A 76 12.95 1.83 -9.60
C GLY A 76 12.81 2.80 -8.42
N LEU A 77 11.99 2.46 -7.43
CA LEU A 77 11.86 3.23 -6.19
C LEU A 77 12.62 2.54 -5.06
N SER A 78 13.37 3.34 -4.28
CA SER A 78 13.98 2.91 -3.02
C SER A 78 13.35 3.64 -1.86
N SER A 79 12.81 2.92 -0.89
CA SER A 79 12.31 3.48 0.36
C SER A 79 13.44 3.98 1.27
N ASP A 80 14.69 3.68 0.96
CA ASP A 80 15.85 4.17 1.70
C ASP A 80 16.26 5.58 1.25
N SER A 81 15.82 6.01 0.06
CA SER A 81 16.04 7.36 -0.44
C SER A 81 14.98 8.34 0.09
N GLU A 82 15.38 9.61 0.22
CA GLU A 82 14.46 10.68 0.62
C GLU A 82 13.29 10.84 -0.37
N ASP A 83 13.58 10.79 -1.67
CA ASP A 83 12.55 10.87 -2.71
C ASP A 83 11.56 9.69 -2.65
N GLY A 84 12.07 8.49 -2.39
CA GLY A 84 11.22 7.31 -2.21
C GLY A 84 10.31 7.43 -1.00
N ARG A 85 10.85 7.84 0.14
CA ARG A 85 10.05 8.07 1.36
C ARG A 85 8.97 9.13 1.13
N ARG A 86 9.34 10.28 0.57
CA ARG A 86 8.41 11.37 0.23
C ARG A 86 7.28 10.90 -0.67
N ARG A 87 7.60 10.02 -1.61
CA ARG A 87 6.61 9.46 -2.51
C ARG A 87 5.65 8.48 -1.82
N ILE A 88 6.16 7.63 -0.93
CA ILE A 88 5.33 6.72 -0.14
C ILE A 88 4.43 7.52 0.82
N GLU A 89 4.95 8.60 1.42
CA GLU A 89 4.17 9.54 2.23
C GLU A 89 3.06 10.21 1.42
N ALA A 90 3.31 10.55 0.15
CA ALA A 90 2.28 11.10 -0.73
C ALA A 90 1.15 10.11 -1.01
N PHE A 91 1.46 8.82 -1.24
CA PHE A 91 0.43 7.77 -1.32
C PHE A 91 -0.40 7.69 -0.04
N HIS A 92 0.26 7.61 1.12
CA HIS A 92 -0.40 7.53 2.41
C HIS A 92 -1.29 8.76 2.67
N GLY A 93 -0.76 9.96 2.46
CA GLY A 93 -1.49 11.21 2.66
C GLY A 93 -2.68 11.37 1.71
N SER A 94 -2.61 10.82 0.50
CA SER A 94 -3.71 10.90 -0.48
C SER A 94 -4.99 10.21 0.02
N ILE A 95 -4.87 9.17 0.85
CA ILE A 95 -6.00 8.40 1.35
C ILE A 95 -6.83 9.18 2.36
N SER A 96 -6.16 9.84 3.31
CA SER A 96 -6.82 10.57 4.41
C SER A 96 -7.10 12.03 4.10
N LYS A 97 -6.73 12.52 2.90
CA LYS A 97 -6.86 13.93 2.51
C LYS A 97 -8.29 14.48 2.68
N GLU A 98 -9.27 13.67 2.33
CA GLU A 98 -10.69 14.03 2.41
C GLU A 98 -11.50 12.82 2.88
N PRO A 99 -12.59 13.01 3.63
CA PRO A 99 -13.53 11.92 3.92
C PRO A 99 -14.06 11.28 2.62
N VAL A 100 -14.45 10.03 2.72
CA VAL A 100 -15.12 9.33 1.61
C VAL A 100 -16.60 9.65 1.66
N THR A 101 -17.11 10.33 0.64
CA THR A 101 -18.54 10.62 0.51
C THR A 101 -19.26 9.36 0.05
N ILE A 102 -20.18 8.87 0.87
CA ILE A 102 -21.03 7.70 0.58
C ILE A 102 -22.32 8.17 -0.13
N ASP A 103 -22.93 9.19 0.47
CA ASP A 103 -24.12 9.85 -0.06
C ASP A 103 -24.12 11.34 0.36
N PRO A 104 -25.13 12.17 -0.06
CA PRO A 104 -25.15 13.58 0.29
C PRO A 104 -25.16 13.92 1.78
N THR A 105 -25.47 12.93 2.64
CA THR A 105 -25.60 13.12 4.09
C THR A 105 -24.53 12.40 4.89
N LEU A 106 -23.80 11.46 4.28
CA LEU A 106 -22.83 10.60 4.93
C LEU A 106 -21.45 10.69 4.28
N SER A 107 -20.46 11.12 5.04
CA SER A 107 -19.04 11.04 4.71
C SER A 107 -18.26 10.35 5.82
N ILE A 108 -17.36 9.45 5.46
CA ILE A 108 -16.59 8.61 6.38
C ILE A 108 -15.10 8.97 6.27
N ALA A 109 -14.51 9.38 7.39
CA ALA A 109 -13.05 9.55 7.47
C ALA A 109 -12.39 8.16 7.50
N VAL A 110 -11.42 7.95 6.60
CA VAL A 110 -10.70 6.68 6.49
C VAL A 110 -9.20 6.93 6.55
N THR A 111 -8.50 5.99 7.15
CA THR A 111 -7.03 5.95 7.17
C THR A 111 -6.57 4.56 6.74
N CYS A 112 -5.29 4.46 6.40
CA CYS A 112 -4.66 3.18 6.09
C CYS A 112 -3.32 3.05 6.81
N SER A 113 -2.96 1.83 7.11
CA SER A 113 -1.62 1.46 7.56
C SER A 113 -0.83 0.88 6.40
N PHE A 114 0.46 1.22 6.31
CA PHE A 114 1.35 0.82 5.23
C PHE A 114 2.51 0.01 5.78
N GLY A 115 2.78 -1.15 5.17
CA GLY A 115 4.01 -1.93 5.36
C GLY A 115 4.87 -1.84 4.10
N VAL A 116 6.11 -1.38 4.24
CA VAL A 116 7.00 -1.05 3.12
C VAL A 116 8.27 -1.87 3.19
N VAL A 117 8.67 -2.42 2.05
CA VAL A 117 9.97 -3.10 1.89
C VAL A 117 10.59 -2.75 0.54
N THR A 118 11.90 -2.56 0.51
CA THR A 118 12.66 -2.42 -0.75
C THR A 118 13.49 -3.67 -1.03
N ALA A 119 13.27 -4.23 -2.21
CA ALA A 119 14.14 -5.25 -2.77
C ALA A 119 15.35 -4.60 -3.42
N HIS A 120 16.54 -4.93 -2.94
CA HIS A 120 17.81 -4.47 -3.50
C HIS A 120 18.33 -5.48 -4.53
N PRO A 121 18.75 -5.04 -5.72
CA PRO A 121 19.14 -5.93 -6.81
C PRO A 121 20.31 -6.87 -6.48
N LYS A 122 21.15 -6.50 -5.53
CA LYS A 122 22.29 -7.32 -5.06
C LYS A 122 21.91 -8.36 -3.99
N ARG A 123 20.67 -8.32 -3.47
CA ARG A 123 20.16 -9.27 -2.49
C ARG A 123 19.11 -10.13 -3.20
N MET A 124 19.44 -11.39 -3.47
CA MET A 124 18.46 -12.33 -4.04
C MET A 124 17.36 -12.60 -2.99
N GLN A 125 16.21 -12.00 -3.18
CA GLN A 125 15.02 -12.24 -2.38
C GLN A 125 13.92 -12.83 -3.27
N GLY A 126 13.25 -13.86 -2.77
CA GLY A 126 12.05 -14.40 -3.42
C GLY A 126 10.83 -13.53 -3.13
N VAL A 127 9.78 -13.70 -3.93
CA VAL A 127 8.52 -12.98 -3.80
C VAL A 127 7.91 -13.17 -2.41
N GLU A 128 7.89 -14.41 -1.92
CA GLU A 128 7.33 -14.77 -0.63
C GLU A 128 8.06 -14.08 0.54
N ALA A 129 9.40 -14.02 0.46
CA ALA A 129 10.20 -13.35 1.48
C ALA A 129 9.96 -11.84 1.49
N LEU A 130 9.78 -11.24 0.31
CA LEU A 130 9.50 -9.82 0.17
C LEU A 130 8.11 -9.48 0.75
N ILE A 131 7.10 -10.29 0.44
CA ILE A 131 5.75 -10.13 1.01
C ILE A 131 5.79 -10.27 2.52
N ALA A 132 6.44 -11.32 3.05
CA ALA A 132 6.52 -11.54 4.50
C ALA A 132 7.17 -10.34 5.25
N GLN A 133 8.16 -9.68 4.63
CA GLN A 133 8.77 -8.48 5.22
C GLN A 133 7.82 -7.28 5.19
N ALA A 134 7.07 -7.09 4.10
CA ALA A 134 6.07 -6.03 4.01
C ALA A 134 4.93 -6.26 5.02
N ASP A 135 4.45 -7.50 5.17
CA ASP A 135 3.42 -7.86 6.14
C ASP A 135 3.89 -7.62 7.58
N ALA A 136 5.13 -8.00 7.91
CA ALA A 136 5.70 -7.74 9.22
C ALA A 136 5.79 -6.23 9.53
N ALA A 137 6.14 -5.42 8.53
CA ALA A 137 6.13 -3.97 8.67
C ALA A 137 4.70 -3.43 8.83
N LEU A 138 3.74 -3.92 8.05
CA LEU A 138 2.33 -3.54 8.18
C LEU A 138 1.79 -3.87 9.58
N TYR A 139 2.13 -5.02 10.10
CA TYR A 139 1.74 -5.42 11.46
C TYR A 139 2.27 -4.42 12.50
N LYS A 140 3.55 -4.01 12.40
CA LYS A 140 4.12 -2.95 13.26
C LYS A 140 3.36 -1.63 13.13
N ALA A 141 3.01 -1.21 11.91
CA ALA A 141 2.22 0.00 11.69
C ALA A 141 0.88 -0.06 12.44
N LYS A 142 0.20 -1.22 12.38
CA LYS A 142 -1.08 -1.45 13.08
C LYS A 142 -0.91 -1.45 14.60
N GLU A 143 0.12 -2.11 15.14
CA GLU A 143 0.40 -2.14 16.58
C GLU A 143 0.78 -0.76 17.15
N CYS A 144 1.54 0.02 16.39
CA CYS A 144 1.97 1.36 16.80
C CYS A 144 0.86 2.43 16.73
N GLY A 145 -0.40 2.05 16.47
CA GLY A 145 -1.56 2.97 16.51
C GLY A 145 -2.17 3.29 15.15
N ARG A 146 -1.83 2.53 14.09
CA ARG A 146 -2.41 2.67 12.74
C ARG A 146 -2.12 4.03 12.07
N ASN A 147 -2.76 4.30 10.94
CA ASN A 147 -2.62 5.55 10.17
C ASN A 147 -1.16 5.98 10.02
N ARG A 148 -0.30 5.05 9.59
CA ARG A 148 1.14 5.28 9.46
C ARG A 148 1.81 4.34 8.50
N ILE A 149 3.04 4.68 8.18
CA ILE A 149 3.95 3.89 7.37
C ILE A 149 4.98 3.24 8.30
N ALA A 150 5.21 1.94 8.15
CA ALA A 150 6.33 1.25 8.76
C ALA A 150 7.20 0.62 7.67
N TYR A 151 8.50 0.64 7.88
CA TYR A 151 9.49 0.13 6.94
C TYR A 151 10.12 -1.15 7.48
N ALA A 152 10.31 -2.14 6.60
CA ALA A 152 10.98 -3.38 6.98
C ALA A 152 12.44 -3.11 7.40
N GLY A 153 12.86 -3.73 8.51
CA GLY A 153 14.22 -3.56 9.03
C GLY A 153 14.45 -2.33 9.91
N GLN A 154 13.40 -1.56 10.20
CA GLN A 154 13.45 -0.41 11.12
C GLN A 154 12.66 -0.68 12.38
#